data_63ef58461d155b232cab34495f631242
#
_entry.id   63ef58461d155b232cab34495f631242
#
_cell.length_a   1.000
_cell.length_b   1.000
_cell.length_c   1.000
_cell.angle_alpha   90.00
_cell.angle_beta   90.00
_cell.angle_gamma   90.00
#
_symmetry.space_group_name_H-M   'P 1'
#
loop_
_entity.id
_entity.type
_entity.pdbx_description
1 polymer ?
#
loop_
_entity_poly.entity_id
_entity_poly.type
_entity_poly.pdbx_seq_one_letter_code
_entity_poly.pdbx_strand_id
1 'polypeptide(L)'
;MIEDKYKFTVENINRTVKDLQVCYQERVGNHYWYLKELQVPNEWIMKFNPITKEFEICREVTIWFEHISTDNSYTPKSCRTIPRTVRKLRKQYEMRLKELKEQKIRDKLTIMAGDFEECD
;
A
#
# COMPACT_ATOMS: atom_id res chain seq x y z
N MET A 1 -18.68 4.87 22.08
CA MET A 1 -19.50 4.08 21.12
C MET A 1 -19.20 4.55 19.70
N ILE A 2 -18.97 3.61 18.77
CA ILE A 2 -18.67 3.93 17.39
C ILE A 2 -19.98 4.14 16.62
N GLU A 3 -20.08 5.24 15.87
CA GLU A 3 -21.23 5.48 15.02
C GLU A 3 -21.31 4.42 13.93
N ASP A 4 -22.51 4.06 13.48
CA ASP A 4 -22.71 2.99 12.50
C ASP A 4 -21.95 3.23 11.19
N LYS A 5 -21.83 4.47 10.76
CA LYS A 5 -21.09 4.82 9.52
C LYS A 5 -19.59 4.57 9.62
N TYR A 6 -19.05 4.38 10.83
CA TYR A 6 -17.63 4.14 11.06
C TYR A 6 -17.31 2.68 11.47
N LYS A 7 -18.32 1.84 11.57
CA LYS A 7 -18.12 0.42 11.84
C LYS A 7 -17.50 -0.25 10.61
N PHE A 8 -16.73 -1.31 10.83
CA PHE A 8 -16.08 -2.03 9.74
C PHE A 8 -17.10 -2.89 8.98
N THR A 9 -17.49 -2.40 7.83
CA THR A 9 -18.25 -3.12 6.82
C THR A 9 -17.67 -2.75 5.46
N VAL A 10 -17.86 -3.61 4.47
CA VAL A 10 -17.37 -3.34 3.11
C VAL A 10 -17.96 -2.02 2.59
N GLU A 11 -19.23 -1.78 2.85
CA GLU A 11 -19.92 -0.55 2.42
C GLU A 11 -19.30 0.69 3.04
N ASN A 12 -19.06 0.66 4.35
CA ASN A 12 -18.48 1.80 5.07
C ASN A 12 -17.03 2.06 4.64
N ILE A 13 -16.25 1.00 4.47
CA ILE A 13 -14.87 1.13 4.01
C ILE A 13 -14.82 1.73 2.62
N ASN A 14 -15.65 1.22 1.69
CA ASN A 14 -15.72 1.75 0.32
C ASN A 14 -16.16 3.20 0.29
N ARG A 15 -17.12 3.57 1.12
CA ARG A 15 -17.57 4.96 1.23
C ARG A 15 -16.46 5.89 1.71
N THR A 16 -15.69 5.41 2.68
CA THR A 16 -14.60 6.17 3.28
C THR A 16 -13.48 6.48 2.28
N VAL A 17 -13.22 5.56 1.34
CA VAL A 17 -12.15 5.71 0.36
C VAL A 17 -12.63 6.07 -1.05
N LYS A 18 -13.90 6.46 -1.18
CA LYS A 18 -14.56 6.69 -2.47
C LYS A 18 -13.76 7.58 -3.43
N ASP A 19 -13.17 8.67 -2.93
CA ASP A 19 -12.47 9.64 -3.77
C ASP A 19 -10.95 9.56 -3.61
N LEU A 20 -10.44 8.46 -3.07
CA LEU A 20 -9.01 8.32 -2.75
C LEU A 20 -8.24 7.44 -3.73
N GLN A 21 -8.84 7.10 -4.86
CA GLN A 21 -8.21 6.27 -5.90
C GLN A 21 -7.67 4.96 -5.32
N VAL A 22 -8.54 4.24 -4.65
CA VAL A 22 -8.28 2.94 -4.06
C VAL A 22 -9.11 1.90 -4.81
N CYS A 23 -8.50 0.78 -5.18
CA CYS A 23 -9.16 -0.30 -5.90
C CYS A 23 -9.58 -1.39 -4.93
N TYR A 24 -10.81 -1.85 -5.08
CA TYR A 24 -11.39 -2.90 -4.25
C TYR A 24 -11.43 -4.22 -5.00
N GLN A 25 -11.11 -5.31 -4.29
CA GLN A 25 -11.15 -6.65 -4.87
C GLN A 25 -11.55 -7.67 -3.80
N GLU A 26 -12.45 -8.60 -4.15
CA GLU A 26 -12.80 -9.71 -3.28
C GLU A 26 -12.10 -10.98 -3.77
N ARG A 27 -11.47 -11.70 -2.83
CA ARG A 27 -10.82 -12.99 -3.15
C ARG A 27 -11.03 -13.97 -2.00
N VAL A 28 -11.58 -15.13 -2.31
CA VAL A 28 -11.75 -16.27 -1.38
C VAL A 28 -12.40 -15.82 -0.06
N GLY A 29 -13.47 -15.02 -0.15
CA GLY A 29 -14.21 -14.58 1.03
C GLY A 29 -13.60 -13.42 1.80
N ASN A 30 -12.42 -12.95 1.42
CA ASN A 30 -11.80 -11.79 2.01
C ASN A 30 -11.89 -10.59 1.07
N HIS A 31 -11.94 -9.40 1.64
CA HIS A 31 -12.01 -8.16 0.91
C HIS A 31 -10.70 -7.42 1.02
N TYR A 32 -10.18 -6.92 -0.10
CA TYR A 32 -8.88 -6.26 -0.17
C TYR A 32 -9.01 -4.92 -0.87
N TRP A 33 -8.20 -3.97 -0.44
CA TRP A 33 -8.10 -2.65 -1.08
C TRP A 33 -6.64 -2.37 -1.40
N TYR A 34 -6.42 -1.77 -2.57
CA TYR A 34 -5.08 -1.49 -3.11
C TYR A 34 -5.00 -0.02 -3.50
N LEU A 35 -3.82 0.57 -3.36
CA LEU A 35 -3.57 1.83 -4.05
C LEU A 35 -3.73 1.57 -5.56
N LYS A 36 -4.37 2.49 -6.28
CA LYS A 36 -4.56 2.36 -7.72
C LYS A 36 -3.24 2.12 -8.46
N GLU A 37 -2.17 2.72 -7.96
CA GLU A 37 -0.82 2.64 -8.51
C GLU A 37 -0.11 1.32 -8.20
N LEU A 38 -0.60 0.54 -7.26
CA LEU A 38 0.07 -0.67 -6.77
C LEU A 38 -0.95 -1.81 -6.58
N GLN A 39 -1.40 -2.37 -7.71
CA GLN A 39 -2.39 -3.45 -7.71
C GLN A 39 -1.73 -4.82 -7.82
N VAL A 40 -0.86 -5.13 -6.87
CA VAL A 40 -0.17 -6.42 -6.77
C VAL A 40 -0.85 -7.24 -5.66
N PRO A 41 -1.23 -8.51 -5.89
CA PRO A 41 -2.06 -9.28 -4.94
C PRO A 41 -1.58 -9.29 -3.50
N ASN A 42 -0.27 -9.31 -3.25
CA ASN A 42 0.27 -9.34 -1.90
C ASN A 42 0.50 -7.95 -1.31
N GLU A 43 0.25 -6.89 -2.07
CA GLU A 43 0.54 -5.51 -1.66
C GLU A 43 -0.74 -4.72 -1.38
N TRP A 44 -1.69 -5.35 -0.72
CA TRP A 44 -2.91 -4.67 -0.29
C TRP A 44 -2.60 -3.65 0.81
N ILE A 45 -3.39 -2.57 0.86
CA ILE A 45 -3.28 -1.59 1.94
C ILE A 45 -4.29 -1.84 3.05
N MET A 46 -5.43 -2.45 2.70
CA MET A 46 -6.47 -2.81 3.67
C MET A 46 -7.00 -4.19 3.37
N LYS A 47 -7.42 -4.90 4.43
CA LYS A 47 -8.00 -6.23 4.33
C LYS A 47 -9.13 -6.36 5.36
N PHE A 48 -10.24 -6.96 4.95
CA PHE A 48 -11.38 -7.20 5.84
C PHE A 48 -11.93 -8.60 5.64
N ASN A 49 -12.12 -9.31 6.77
CA ASN A 49 -12.76 -10.62 6.78
C ASN A 49 -14.18 -10.45 7.36
N PRO A 50 -15.24 -10.64 6.56
CA PRO A 50 -16.62 -10.42 7.03
C PRO A 50 -17.09 -11.48 8.04
N ILE A 51 -16.47 -12.65 8.08
CA ILE A 51 -16.83 -13.71 9.02
C ILE A 51 -16.29 -13.42 10.41
N THR A 52 -15.01 -13.10 10.52
CA THR A 52 -14.36 -12.78 11.79
C THR A 52 -14.54 -11.32 12.19
N LYS A 53 -14.96 -10.47 11.25
CA LYS A 53 -15.05 -9.02 11.41
C LYS A 53 -13.69 -8.35 11.64
N GLU A 54 -12.60 -9.01 11.30
CA GLU A 54 -11.26 -8.46 11.42
C GLU A 54 -10.92 -7.55 10.27
N PHE A 55 -10.47 -6.35 10.59
CA PHE A 55 -10.00 -5.35 9.63
C PHE A 55 -8.56 -4.98 9.94
N GLU A 56 -7.74 -4.89 8.90
CA GLU A 56 -6.35 -4.47 9.01
C GLU A 56 -6.03 -3.43 7.95
N ILE A 57 -5.20 -2.45 8.33
CA ILE A 57 -4.69 -1.45 7.39
C ILE A 57 -3.17 -1.34 7.58
N CYS A 58 -2.43 -1.21 6.49
CA CYS A 58 -0.97 -1.09 6.54
C CYS A 58 -0.56 0.29 7.07
N ARG A 59 0.60 0.35 7.75
CA ARG A 59 1.15 1.59 8.30
C ARG A 59 2.15 2.26 7.39
N GLU A 60 2.81 1.48 6.53
CA GLU A 60 3.93 2.00 5.75
C GLU A 60 4.06 1.30 4.40
N VAL A 61 4.73 2.00 3.50
CA VAL A 61 5.16 1.48 2.21
C VAL A 61 6.68 1.48 2.22
N THR A 62 7.27 0.33 1.93
CA THR A 62 8.72 0.11 1.99
C THR A 62 9.25 -0.40 0.65
N ILE A 63 10.56 -0.57 0.56
CA ILE A 63 11.22 -1.22 -0.57
C ILE A 63 11.73 -2.57 -0.09
N TRP A 64 11.36 -3.63 -0.82
CA TRP A 64 11.79 -4.99 -0.53
C TRP A 64 12.34 -5.63 -1.81
N PHE A 65 13.64 -5.93 -1.82
CA PHE A 65 14.31 -6.53 -2.99
C PHE A 65 13.94 -5.85 -4.32
N GLU A 66 14.09 -4.53 -4.39
CA GLU A 66 13.78 -3.71 -5.57
C GLU A 66 12.29 -3.62 -5.92
N HIS A 67 11.42 -4.08 -5.02
CA HIS A 67 9.96 -3.95 -5.17
C HIS A 67 9.39 -3.05 -4.09
N ILE A 68 8.33 -2.33 -4.45
CA ILE A 68 7.57 -1.55 -3.47
C ILE A 68 6.62 -2.48 -2.75
N SER A 69 6.62 -2.44 -1.43
CA SER A 69 5.88 -3.35 -0.58
C SER A 69 5.08 -2.59 0.47
N THR A 70 3.88 -3.06 0.79
CA THR A 70 3.09 -2.54 1.91
C THR A 70 3.35 -3.41 3.14
N ASP A 71 3.43 -2.79 4.33
CA ASP A 71 3.88 -3.50 5.52
C ASP A 71 3.29 -2.94 6.81
N ASN A 72 3.51 -3.69 7.90
CA ASN A 72 3.12 -3.31 9.27
C ASN A 72 1.64 -2.98 9.42
N SER A 73 0.79 -3.97 9.14
CA SER A 73 -0.66 -3.81 9.32
C SER A 73 -1.04 -3.73 10.79
N TYR A 74 -2.13 -3.04 11.06
CA TYR A 74 -2.73 -2.94 12.39
C TYR A 74 -4.24 -2.77 12.27
N THR A 75 -4.94 -2.93 13.39
CA THR A 75 -6.39 -2.75 13.43
C THR A 75 -6.72 -1.42 14.08
N PRO A 76 -7.22 -0.44 13.31
CA PRO A 76 -7.68 0.84 13.89
C PRO A 76 -9.00 0.66 14.62
N LYS A 77 -9.40 1.65 15.40
CA LYS A 77 -10.63 1.58 16.19
C LYS A 77 -11.89 1.69 15.33
N SER A 78 -11.81 2.40 14.19
CA SER A 78 -12.96 2.60 13.31
C SER A 78 -12.50 3.04 11.92
N CYS A 79 -13.45 3.16 10.98
CA CYS A 79 -13.16 3.63 9.61
C CYS A 79 -12.80 5.12 9.56
N ARG A 80 -12.99 5.86 10.64
CA ARG A 80 -12.81 7.31 10.65
C ARG A 80 -11.41 7.77 10.25
N THR A 81 -10.39 7.00 10.61
CA THR A 81 -8.99 7.36 10.34
C THR A 81 -8.46 6.83 9.00
N ILE A 82 -9.25 6.03 8.28
CA ILE A 82 -8.82 5.43 7.02
C ILE A 82 -8.33 6.47 6.00
N PRO A 83 -9.06 7.57 5.72
CA PRO A 83 -8.62 8.53 4.71
C PRO A 83 -7.22 9.11 4.99
N ARG A 84 -6.94 9.45 6.25
CA ARG A 84 -5.63 9.97 6.65
C ARG A 84 -4.53 8.96 6.38
N THR A 85 -4.77 7.70 6.76
CA THR A 85 -3.79 6.62 6.57
C THR A 85 -3.55 6.34 5.08
N VAL A 86 -4.60 6.31 4.27
CA VAL A 86 -4.48 6.09 2.82
C VAL A 86 -3.66 7.22 2.18
N ARG A 87 -3.90 8.46 2.55
CA ARG A 87 -3.11 9.60 2.03
C ARG A 87 -1.65 9.49 2.41
N LYS A 88 -1.38 9.08 3.66
CA LYS A 88 -0.01 8.86 4.15
C LYS A 88 0.67 7.74 3.37
N LEU A 89 -0.02 6.62 3.14
CA LEU A 89 0.52 5.50 2.38
C LEU A 89 0.84 5.91 0.94
N ARG A 90 -0.02 6.71 0.31
CA ARG A 90 0.23 7.18 -1.05
C ARG A 90 1.45 8.08 -1.14
N LYS A 91 1.65 8.98 -0.18
CA LYS A 91 2.85 9.80 -0.10
C LYS A 91 4.09 8.94 0.05
N GLN A 92 4.04 7.93 0.91
CA GLN A 92 5.15 7.00 1.08
C GLN A 92 5.43 6.23 -0.20
N TYR A 93 4.39 5.79 -0.90
CA TYR A 93 4.53 5.11 -2.19
C TYR A 93 5.29 5.99 -3.19
N GLU A 94 4.90 7.25 -3.32
CA GLU A 94 5.55 8.19 -4.21
C GLU A 94 7.03 8.40 -3.85
N MET A 95 7.34 8.51 -2.56
CA MET A 95 8.72 8.65 -2.07
C MET A 95 9.54 7.39 -2.36
N ARG A 96 8.98 6.21 -2.08
CA ARG A 96 9.68 4.94 -2.32
C ARG A 96 9.92 4.70 -3.80
N LEU A 97 8.93 5.04 -4.63
CA LEU A 97 9.06 4.92 -6.08
C LEU A 97 10.21 5.81 -6.60
N LYS A 98 10.32 7.01 -6.09
CA LYS A 98 11.41 7.93 -6.44
C LYS A 98 12.76 7.38 -6.01
N GLU A 99 12.87 6.90 -4.76
CA GLU A 99 14.09 6.30 -4.22
C GLU A 99 14.53 5.09 -5.07
N LEU A 100 13.58 4.25 -5.44
CA LEU A 100 13.86 3.05 -6.23
C LEU A 100 14.39 3.43 -7.62
N LYS A 101 13.80 4.43 -8.26
CA LYS A 101 14.26 4.93 -9.56
C LYS A 101 15.67 5.52 -9.48
N GLU A 102 15.94 6.31 -8.44
CA GLU A 102 17.26 6.89 -8.20
C GLU A 102 18.31 5.82 -7.96
N GLN A 103 17.97 4.78 -7.20
CA GLN A 103 18.87 3.66 -6.94
C GLN A 103 19.19 2.90 -8.22
N LYS A 104 18.21 2.63 -9.06
CA LYS A 104 18.42 1.95 -10.34
C LYS A 104 19.33 2.75 -11.27
N ILE A 105 19.19 4.06 -11.29
CA ILE A 105 20.07 4.93 -12.08
C ILE A 105 21.50 4.86 -11.56
N ARG A 106 21.70 4.94 -10.24
CA ARG A 106 23.04 4.83 -9.61
C ARG A 106 23.69 3.50 -9.91
N ASP A 107 22.95 2.40 -9.77
CA ASP A 107 23.45 1.05 -10.04
C ASP A 107 23.88 0.92 -11.50
N LYS A 108 23.09 1.45 -12.41
CA LYS A 108 23.40 1.43 -13.84
C LYS A 108 24.68 2.22 -14.16
N LEU A 109 24.85 3.40 -13.56
CA LEU A 109 26.04 4.22 -13.73
C LEU A 109 27.30 3.52 -13.16
N THR A 110 27.14 2.84 -12.02
CA THR A 110 28.24 2.08 -11.41
C THR A 110 28.69 0.94 -12.31
N ILE A 111 27.75 0.19 -12.90
CA ILE A 111 28.04 -0.90 -13.83
C ILE A 111 28.76 -0.35 -15.06
N MET A 112 28.31 0.75 -15.62
CA MET A 112 28.95 1.37 -16.78
C MET A 112 30.37 1.82 -16.47
N ALA A 113 30.60 2.41 -15.28
CA ALA A 113 31.95 2.80 -14.86
C ALA A 113 32.86 1.60 -14.70
N GLY A 114 32.35 0.49 -14.14
CA GLY A 114 33.08 -0.75 -13.99
C GLY A 114 33.48 -1.34 -15.33
N ASP A 115 32.58 -1.33 -16.31
CA ASP A 115 32.85 -1.82 -17.66
C ASP A 115 33.98 -1.02 -18.33
N PHE A 116 34.00 0.30 -18.12
CA PHE A 116 35.10 1.12 -18.64
C PHE A 116 36.43 0.78 -18.03
N GLU A 117 36.47 0.50 -16.75
CA GLU A 117 37.72 0.10 -16.06
C GLU A 117 38.23 -1.24 -16.55
N GLU A 118 37.34 -2.18 -16.86
CA GLU A 118 37.72 -3.49 -17.38
C GLU A 118 38.28 -3.44 -18.78
N CYS A 119 37.90 -2.47 -19.58
CA CYS A 119 38.38 -2.33 -20.93
C CYS A 119 39.81 -1.79 -21.04
N ASP A 120 40.37 -1.31 -19.96
CA ASP A 120 41.73 -0.82 -19.88
C ASP A 120 42.72 -1.98 -19.63
#